data_858060d78081320bd080c42a9fc3b084
#
_entry.id   858060d78081320bd080c42a9fc3b084
#
_cell.length_a   1.000
_cell.length_b   1.000
_cell.length_c   1.000
_cell.angle_alpha   90.00
_cell.angle_beta   90.00
_cell.angle_gamma   90.00
#
_symmetry.space_group_name_H-M   'P 1'
#
loop_
_entity.id
_entity.type
_entity.pdbx_description
1 polymer ?
#
loop_
_entity_poly.entity_id
_entity_poly.type
_entity_poly.pdbx_seq_one_letter_code
_entity_poly.pdbx_strand_id
1 'polypeptide(L)'
;MTSHQPRRSESVVSFAEARDLVSKHRSPLLVLSRSKLAQSYRTIRDHLPGVGIYYAAKANAHALVLETLQSLGASIDVCSIKEMQGAFDAGFIPSQMIHTHPCKTESNLSTCYENGVRWFVFDNEFELDKFVTFAPESNLLLRVSMTSRSSALNLSSKFGASPNQSLAMLSAARRKGLRPHGLSFHIGSQCLDPSDFGHALRSMRGLINEAIAAGIPLEVLDIGGGFPAPYRDQELMPMADYLDIVHACLTETFGDLPIRLIAEPGRAVCAESITLISSIVGKSFREGTRWYFLDDGLYGAFSGKRPGHTDYQLLVERQGQLDQERFDCVIAGPTCDSGDVLYRDFPLPEMEIGELVLAPTMGAYSLASACEFNGMAIPQMIAID
;
A
#
# COMPACT_ATOMS: atom_id res chain seq x y z
N MET A 1 -24.02 -4.60 21.07
CA MET A 1 -23.47 -5.03 19.77
C MET A 1 -24.01 -4.07 18.73
N THR A 2 -23.28 -3.03 18.40
CA THR A 2 -23.61 -2.12 17.30
C THR A 2 -23.37 -2.87 16.00
N SER A 3 -24.40 -3.08 15.20
CA SER A 3 -24.26 -3.68 13.86
C SER A 3 -23.51 -2.70 12.97
N HIS A 4 -22.21 -2.84 12.91
CA HIS A 4 -21.40 -2.07 11.96
C HIS A 4 -21.65 -2.64 10.57
N GLN A 5 -22.08 -1.79 9.64
CA GLN A 5 -22.21 -2.20 8.24
C GLN A 5 -20.82 -2.50 7.66
N PRO A 6 -20.65 -3.56 6.87
CA PRO A 6 -19.38 -3.86 6.24
C PRO A 6 -18.93 -2.70 5.34
N ARG A 7 -17.65 -2.37 5.41
CA ARG A 7 -17.02 -1.31 4.61
C ARG A 7 -17.02 -1.73 3.14
N ARG A 8 -17.56 -0.89 2.28
CA ARG A 8 -17.64 -1.11 0.83
C ARG A 8 -16.77 -0.11 0.08
N SER A 9 -16.36 -0.48 -1.11
CA SER A 9 -15.64 0.39 -2.03
C SER A 9 -16.60 1.43 -2.62
N GLU A 10 -16.30 2.72 -2.46
CA GLU A 10 -17.12 3.84 -2.92
C GLU A 10 -16.33 4.75 -3.84
N SER A 11 -16.98 5.28 -4.88
CA SER A 11 -16.38 6.25 -5.77
C SER A 11 -16.27 7.62 -5.10
N VAL A 12 -15.15 8.32 -5.34
CA VAL A 12 -14.94 9.70 -4.86
C VAL A 12 -15.65 10.74 -5.74
N VAL A 13 -16.22 10.32 -6.86
CA VAL A 13 -17.01 11.15 -7.77
C VAL A 13 -18.31 10.46 -8.16
N SER A 14 -19.35 11.24 -8.40
CA SER A 14 -20.60 10.80 -9.04
C SER A 14 -20.40 10.64 -10.56
N PHE A 15 -21.34 9.95 -11.24
CA PHE A 15 -21.32 9.86 -12.71
C PHE A 15 -21.48 11.22 -13.40
N ALA A 16 -22.22 12.15 -12.79
CA ALA A 16 -22.37 13.51 -13.33
C ALA A 16 -21.03 14.28 -13.31
N GLU A 17 -20.31 14.23 -12.18
CA GLU A 17 -18.97 14.82 -12.05
C GLU A 17 -17.97 14.11 -12.97
N ALA A 18 -18.03 12.79 -13.08
CA ALA A 18 -17.16 12.01 -13.96
C ALA A 18 -17.31 12.45 -15.43
N ARG A 19 -18.55 12.68 -15.92
CA ARG A 19 -18.78 13.20 -17.27
C ARG A 19 -18.19 14.59 -17.47
N ASP A 20 -18.35 15.48 -16.51
CA ASP A 20 -17.75 16.83 -16.58
C ASP A 20 -16.22 16.76 -16.63
N LEU A 21 -15.61 15.93 -15.76
CA LEU A 21 -14.16 15.75 -15.73
C LEU A 21 -13.63 15.13 -17.04
N VAL A 22 -14.29 14.11 -17.57
CA VAL A 22 -13.88 13.46 -18.84
C VAL A 22 -14.03 14.43 -20.03
N SER A 23 -15.02 15.32 -20.01
CA SER A 23 -15.16 16.34 -21.05
C SER A 23 -13.97 17.32 -21.12
N LYS A 24 -13.29 17.54 -19.99
CA LYS A 24 -12.14 18.46 -19.85
C LYS A 24 -10.79 17.75 -19.97
N HIS A 25 -10.67 16.55 -19.43
CA HIS A 25 -9.39 15.83 -19.26
C HIS A 25 -9.28 14.54 -20.08
N ARG A 26 -10.40 14.08 -20.67
CA ARG A 26 -10.55 12.77 -21.31
C ARG A 26 -10.44 11.61 -20.31
N SER A 27 -10.76 10.40 -20.77
CA SER A 27 -10.50 9.14 -20.07
C SER A 27 -9.34 8.40 -20.77
N PRO A 28 -8.63 7.47 -20.11
CA PRO A 28 -8.78 7.13 -18.70
C PRO A 28 -8.23 8.19 -17.76
N LEU A 29 -8.90 8.42 -16.61
CA LEU A 29 -8.57 9.50 -15.69
C LEU A 29 -8.63 9.01 -14.24
N LEU A 30 -7.58 9.22 -13.47
CA LEU A 30 -7.56 9.00 -12.02
C LEU A 30 -7.95 10.28 -11.29
N VAL A 31 -8.92 10.19 -10.41
CA VAL A 31 -9.40 11.35 -9.62
C VAL A 31 -9.10 11.10 -8.15
N LEU A 32 -8.22 11.93 -7.60
CA LEU A 32 -7.85 11.95 -6.18
C LEU A 32 -8.77 12.89 -5.41
N SER A 33 -9.44 12.41 -4.38
CA SER A 33 -10.02 13.26 -3.33
C SER A 33 -8.97 13.48 -2.23
N ARG A 34 -8.50 14.73 -2.09
CA ARG A 34 -7.54 15.10 -1.04
C ARG A 34 -8.17 14.97 0.35
N SER A 35 -9.46 15.31 0.48
CA SER A 35 -10.18 15.19 1.74
C SER A 35 -10.31 13.73 2.19
N LYS A 36 -10.59 12.79 1.28
CA LYS A 36 -10.67 11.37 1.58
C LYS A 36 -9.29 10.80 1.96
N LEU A 37 -8.23 11.21 1.25
CA LEU A 37 -6.84 10.84 1.59
C LEU A 37 -6.48 11.31 3.00
N ALA A 38 -6.79 12.58 3.30
CA ALA A 38 -6.55 13.16 4.62
C ALA A 38 -7.35 12.45 5.72
N GLN A 39 -8.60 12.11 5.45
CA GLN A 39 -9.44 11.35 6.37
C GLN A 39 -8.84 9.97 6.68
N SER A 40 -8.43 9.22 5.66
CA SER A 40 -7.81 7.90 5.83
C SER A 40 -6.53 7.96 6.66
N TYR A 41 -5.65 8.94 6.36
CA TYR A 41 -4.43 9.15 7.14
C TYR A 41 -4.71 9.50 8.60
N ARG A 42 -5.64 10.44 8.85
CA ARG A 42 -6.03 10.84 10.22
C ARG A 42 -6.65 9.67 10.99
N THR A 43 -7.51 8.88 10.37
CA THR A 43 -8.09 7.68 11.01
C THR A 43 -6.99 6.76 11.50
N ILE A 44 -5.97 6.47 10.68
CA ILE A 44 -4.86 5.61 11.10
C ILE A 44 -4.07 6.23 12.25
N ARG A 45 -3.71 7.52 12.15
CA ARG A 45 -2.97 8.23 13.18
C ARG A 45 -3.71 8.31 14.51
N ASP A 46 -5.00 8.61 14.46
CA ASP A 46 -5.81 8.89 15.65
C ASP A 46 -6.22 7.58 16.38
N HIS A 47 -6.30 6.44 15.67
CA HIS A 47 -6.58 5.12 16.26
C HIS A 47 -5.31 4.30 16.57
N LEU A 48 -4.12 4.81 16.24
CA LEU A 48 -2.83 4.26 16.68
C LEU A 48 -2.05 5.34 17.49
N PRO A 49 -2.60 5.84 18.61
CA PRO A 49 -1.92 6.85 19.39
C PRO A 49 -0.56 6.35 19.89
N GLY A 50 0.46 7.21 19.82
CA GLY A 50 1.83 6.85 20.20
C GLY A 50 2.63 6.07 19.15
N VAL A 51 2.02 5.69 18.01
CA VAL A 51 2.69 5.04 16.89
C VAL A 51 3.05 6.07 15.83
N GLY A 52 4.32 6.16 15.44
CA GLY A 52 4.78 7.02 14.34
C GLY A 52 4.35 6.44 12.99
N ILE A 53 3.60 7.20 12.21
CA ILE A 53 3.08 6.74 10.91
C ILE A 53 4.00 7.20 9.79
N TYR A 54 4.62 6.24 9.09
CA TYR A 54 5.44 6.43 7.90
C TYR A 54 4.69 5.93 6.67
N TYR A 55 4.17 6.85 5.86
CA TYR A 55 3.44 6.45 4.64
C TYR A 55 4.35 5.69 3.68
N ALA A 56 3.97 4.50 3.27
CA ALA A 56 4.74 3.69 2.34
C ALA A 56 4.59 4.22 0.90
N ALA A 57 5.57 5.00 0.41
CA ALA A 57 5.57 5.66 -0.91
C ALA A 57 5.34 4.68 -2.06
N LYS A 58 5.82 3.44 -1.95
CA LYS A 58 5.61 2.36 -2.93
C LYS A 58 4.14 2.08 -3.26
N ALA A 59 3.22 2.45 -2.37
CA ALA A 59 1.79 2.29 -2.65
C ALA A 59 1.30 3.30 -3.69
N ASN A 60 1.71 4.56 -3.57
CA ASN A 60 1.47 5.61 -4.54
C ASN A 60 2.40 6.81 -4.27
N ALA A 61 3.42 6.99 -5.11
CA ALA A 61 4.39 8.08 -5.02
C ALA A 61 4.05 9.29 -5.92
N HIS A 62 2.81 9.42 -6.36
CA HIS A 62 2.40 10.56 -7.17
C HIS A 62 2.46 11.88 -6.37
N ALA A 63 2.95 12.97 -7.00
CA ALA A 63 3.17 14.26 -6.33
C ALA A 63 1.94 14.75 -5.54
N LEU A 64 0.74 14.70 -6.13
CA LEU A 64 -0.50 15.12 -5.48
C LEU A 64 -0.82 14.36 -4.18
N VAL A 65 -0.45 13.07 -4.10
CA VAL A 65 -0.59 12.25 -2.90
C VAL A 65 0.44 12.66 -1.85
N LEU A 66 1.70 12.79 -2.26
CA LEU A 66 2.81 13.13 -1.36
C LEU A 66 2.66 14.55 -0.78
N GLU A 67 2.32 15.54 -1.60
CA GLU A 67 2.03 16.92 -1.18
C GLU A 67 0.90 16.97 -0.14
N THR A 68 -0.18 16.22 -0.40
CA THR A 68 -1.32 16.17 0.53
C THR A 68 -0.89 15.58 1.89
N LEU A 69 -0.14 14.47 1.88
CA LEU A 69 0.33 13.83 3.12
C LEU A 69 1.36 14.70 3.85
N GLN A 70 2.27 15.34 3.12
CA GLN A 70 3.24 16.28 3.70
C GLN A 70 2.54 17.44 4.42
N SER A 71 1.49 18.01 3.82
CA SER A 71 0.70 19.08 4.45
C SER A 71 0.01 18.67 5.76
N LEU A 72 -0.17 17.36 5.99
CA LEU A 72 -0.71 16.78 7.22
C LEU A 72 0.39 16.45 8.25
N GLY A 73 1.66 16.74 7.96
CA GLY A 73 2.80 16.42 8.80
C GLY A 73 3.15 14.94 8.84
N ALA A 74 2.82 14.19 7.80
CA ALA A 74 3.17 12.76 7.70
C ALA A 74 4.68 12.55 7.66
N SER A 75 5.12 11.36 8.07
CA SER A 75 6.43 10.80 7.73
C SER A 75 6.29 9.82 6.57
N ILE A 76 7.41 9.41 5.95
CA ILE A 76 7.40 8.62 4.73
C ILE A 76 8.42 7.48 4.76
N ASP A 77 8.01 6.28 4.30
CA ASP A 77 8.87 5.15 3.96
C ASP A 77 9.20 5.17 2.47
N VAL A 78 10.48 5.23 2.15
CA VAL A 78 11.00 5.20 0.79
C VAL A 78 11.84 3.94 0.55
N CYS A 79 11.85 3.45 -0.69
CA CYS A 79 12.58 2.24 -1.08
C CYS A 79 13.61 2.49 -2.20
N SER A 80 13.68 3.71 -2.73
CA SER A 80 14.57 4.06 -3.84
C SER A 80 14.94 5.54 -3.84
N ILE A 81 16.02 5.87 -4.58
CA ILE A 81 16.43 7.27 -4.82
C ILE A 81 15.28 8.07 -5.45
N LYS A 82 14.53 7.47 -6.39
CA LYS A 82 13.40 8.13 -7.05
C LYS A 82 12.27 8.48 -6.07
N GLU A 83 11.93 7.56 -5.16
CA GLU A 83 10.92 7.83 -4.12
C GLU A 83 11.40 8.89 -3.13
N MET A 84 12.68 8.84 -2.72
CA MET A 84 13.29 9.86 -1.86
C MET A 84 13.25 11.25 -2.53
N GLN A 85 13.63 11.34 -3.82
CA GLN A 85 13.58 12.60 -4.56
C GLN A 85 12.14 13.12 -4.67
N GLY A 86 11.17 12.26 -5.01
CA GLY A 86 9.75 12.66 -5.05
C GLY A 86 9.24 13.13 -3.69
N ALA A 87 9.74 12.56 -2.59
CA ALA A 87 9.41 13.04 -1.25
C ALA A 87 10.02 14.43 -0.97
N PHE A 88 11.27 14.70 -1.37
CA PHE A 88 11.88 16.02 -1.27
C PHE A 88 11.12 17.06 -2.09
N ASP A 89 10.76 16.72 -3.33
CA ASP A 89 9.99 17.60 -4.22
C ASP A 89 8.62 17.95 -3.63
N ALA A 90 8.02 17.04 -2.85
CA ALA A 90 6.78 17.26 -2.10
C ALA A 90 6.99 17.99 -0.75
N GLY A 91 8.23 18.33 -0.37
CA GLY A 91 8.55 19.09 0.85
C GLY A 91 8.85 18.27 2.10
N PHE A 92 8.99 16.94 2.01
CA PHE A 92 9.47 16.15 3.14
C PHE A 92 10.94 16.44 3.43
N ILE A 93 11.33 16.37 4.70
CA ILE A 93 12.72 16.52 5.13
C ILE A 93 13.32 15.16 5.57
N PRO A 94 14.65 15.00 5.58
CA PRO A 94 15.27 13.69 5.89
C PRO A 94 14.87 13.08 7.22
N SER A 95 14.59 13.90 8.25
CA SER A 95 14.16 13.41 9.57
C SER A 95 12.75 12.78 9.58
N GLN A 96 11.96 13.01 8.52
CA GLN A 96 10.65 12.40 8.30
C GLN A 96 10.74 11.10 7.46
N MET A 97 11.96 10.67 7.08
CA MET A 97 12.15 9.54 6.16
C MET A 97 12.74 8.32 6.86
N ILE A 98 12.26 7.14 6.44
CA ILE A 98 12.84 5.83 6.72
C ILE A 98 13.00 5.09 5.40
N HIS A 99 14.04 4.27 5.26
CA HIS A 99 14.28 3.43 4.09
C HIS A 99 14.16 1.96 4.46
N THR A 100 13.03 1.34 4.15
CA THR A 100 12.71 -0.01 4.66
C THR A 100 12.95 -1.15 3.68
N HIS A 101 13.45 -0.88 2.45
CA HIS A 101 13.82 -1.95 1.53
C HIS A 101 15.06 -2.70 2.04
N PRO A 102 14.98 -4.02 2.34
CA PRO A 102 16.09 -4.74 2.96
C PRO A 102 17.31 -4.90 2.05
N CYS A 103 17.11 -5.04 0.73
CA CYS A 103 18.19 -5.26 -0.24
C CYS A 103 18.42 -3.99 -1.06
N LYS A 104 19.54 -3.32 -0.85
CA LYS A 104 19.89 -2.04 -1.48
C LYS A 104 21.12 -2.17 -2.38
N THR A 105 21.14 -1.45 -3.50
CA THR A 105 22.39 -1.22 -4.22
C THR A 105 23.26 -0.27 -3.41
N GLU A 106 24.57 -0.33 -3.61
CA GLU A 106 25.52 0.59 -2.98
C GLU A 106 25.17 2.06 -3.28
N SER A 107 24.85 2.35 -4.53
CA SER A 107 24.44 3.70 -4.96
C SER A 107 23.14 4.15 -4.27
N ASN A 108 22.14 3.25 -4.11
CA ASN A 108 20.91 3.61 -3.39
C ASN A 108 21.21 3.94 -1.93
N LEU A 109 22.02 3.11 -1.27
CA LEU A 109 22.36 3.30 0.14
C LEU A 109 23.16 4.59 0.36
N SER A 110 24.26 4.80 -0.41
CA SER A 110 25.11 5.99 -0.27
C SER A 110 24.34 7.27 -0.56
N THR A 111 23.58 7.31 -1.67
CA THR A 111 22.80 8.50 -2.03
C THR A 111 21.75 8.85 -0.98
N CYS A 112 21.00 7.87 -0.47
CA CYS A 112 20.02 8.14 0.59
C CYS A 112 20.70 8.64 1.87
N TYR A 113 21.84 8.03 2.27
CA TYR A 113 22.59 8.43 3.44
C TYR A 113 23.19 9.83 3.31
N GLU A 114 23.79 10.16 2.18
CA GLU A 114 24.37 11.49 1.88
C GLU A 114 23.31 12.59 1.89
N ASN A 115 22.07 12.27 1.49
CA ASN A 115 20.93 13.18 1.55
C ASN A 115 20.23 13.22 2.92
N GLY A 116 20.84 12.63 3.95
CA GLY A 116 20.40 12.78 5.34
C GLY A 116 19.43 11.73 5.86
N VAL A 117 19.04 10.74 5.08
CA VAL A 117 18.29 9.59 5.60
C VAL A 117 19.17 8.82 6.58
N ARG A 118 18.64 8.47 7.75
CA ARG A 118 19.40 7.80 8.81
C ARG A 118 18.80 6.49 9.28
N TRP A 119 17.56 6.22 8.99
CA TRP A 119 16.88 4.99 9.40
C TRP A 119 16.78 4.03 8.22
N PHE A 120 17.34 2.83 8.40
CA PHE A 120 17.39 1.80 7.37
C PHE A 120 17.04 0.43 7.93
N VAL A 121 16.53 -0.43 7.06
CA VAL A 121 16.22 -1.82 7.36
C VAL A 121 17.25 -2.74 6.69
N PHE A 122 17.61 -3.84 7.36
CA PHE A 122 18.42 -4.94 6.81
C PHE A 122 17.81 -6.29 7.24
N ASP A 123 18.18 -7.37 6.57
CA ASP A 123 17.71 -8.73 6.91
C ASP A 123 18.76 -9.82 6.71
N ASN A 124 20.00 -9.46 6.35
CA ASN A 124 21.09 -10.40 6.13
C ASN A 124 22.46 -9.75 6.35
N GLU A 125 23.52 -10.59 6.53
CA GLU A 125 24.86 -10.09 6.84
C GLU A 125 25.57 -9.37 5.69
N PHE A 126 25.25 -9.71 4.43
CA PHE A 126 25.85 -9.06 3.27
C PHE A 126 25.42 -7.59 3.15
N GLU A 127 24.23 -7.26 3.62
CA GLU A 127 23.81 -5.85 3.71
C GLU A 127 24.62 -5.07 4.74
N LEU A 128 25.04 -5.71 5.85
CA LEU A 128 25.83 -5.05 6.89
C LEU A 128 27.17 -4.54 6.35
N ASP A 129 27.82 -5.26 5.45
CA ASP A 129 29.09 -4.82 4.84
C ASP A 129 28.92 -3.55 4.01
N LYS A 130 27.79 -3.40 3.33
CA LYS A 130 27.47 -2.16 2.62
C LYS A 130 27.24 -0.99 3.60
N PHE A 131 26.57 -1.22 4.74
CA PHE A 131 26.41 -0.17 5.74
C PHE A 131 27.74 0.30 6.34
N VAL A 132 28.66 -0.62 6.63
CA VAL A 132 30.01 -0.25 7.13
C VAL A 132 30.70 0.71 6.16
N THR A 133 30.56 0.49 4.87
CA THR A 133 31.24 1.26 3.84
C THR A 133 30.52 2.56 3.47
N PHE A 134 29.21 2.49 3.27
CA PHE A 134 28.45 3.55 2.61
C PHE A 134 27.51 4.33 3.55
N ALA A 135 27.21 3.79 4.75
CA ALA A 135 26.28 4.43 5.67
C ALA A 135 26.56 4.05 7.15
N PRO A 136 27.80 4.31 7.67
CA PRO A 136 28.27 3.75 8.95
C PRO A 136 27.53 4.24 10.19
N GLU A 137 26.94 5.43 10.15
CA GLU A 137 26.20 6.02 11.30
C GLU A 137 24.67 5.81 11.20
N SER A 138 24.24 4.84 10.41
CA SER A 138 22.81 4.54 10.25
C SER A 138 22.22 3.90 11.50
N ASN A 139 20.97 4.25 11.77
CA ASN A 139 20.10 3.56 12.71
C ASN A 139 19.48 2.37 11.99
N LEU A 140 19.79 1.16 12.43
CA LEU A 140 19.41 -0.05 11.73
C LEU A 140 18.26 -0.79 12.43
N LEU A 141 17.27 -1.19 11.65
CA LEU A 141 16.21 -2.11 12.08
C LEU A 141 16.41 -3.45 11.39
N LEU A 142 16.44 -4.52 12.17
CA LEU A 142 16.46 -5.87 11.61
C LEU A 142 15.04 -6.27 11.22
N ARG A 143 14.83 -6.53 9.93
CA ARG A 143 13.57 -7.10 9.46
C ARG A 143 13.52 -8.58 9.75
N VAL A 144 12.49 -8.97 10.51
CA VAL A 144 12.22 -10.36 10.88
C VAL A 144 11.06 -10.90 10.03
N SER A 145 11.21 -12.12 9.54
CA SER A 145 10.17 -12.75 8.74
C SER A 145 9.02 -13.21 9.64
N MET A 146 7.82 -12.71 9.37
CA MET A 146 6.59 -13.07 10.07
C MET A 146 5.56 -13.59 9.06
N THR A 147 4.76 -14.54 9.48
CA THR A 147 3.67 -15.08 8.65
C THR A 147 2.33 -14.73 9.27
N SER A 148 1.41 -14.29 8.45
CA SER A 148 -0.01 -14.13 8.77
C SER A 148 -0.81 -15.28 8.16
N ARG A 149 -1.92 -15.62 8.77
CA ARG A 149 -2.88 -16.60 8.25
C ARG A 149 -3.92 -15.95 7.35
N SER A 150 -4.18 -14.66 7.56
CA SER A 150 -5.24 -13.90 6.89
C SER A 150 -4.74 -12.96 5.80
N SER A 151 -3.42 -12.77 5.64
CA SER A 151 -2.89 -11.91 4.59
C SER A 151 -2.99 -12.57 3.22
N ALA A 152 -3.46 -11.82 2.23
CA ALA A 152 -3.59 -12.30 0.87
C ALA A 152 -2.26 -12.57 0.16
N LEU A 153 -1.17 -11.89 0.57
CA LEU A 153 0.19 -12.12 0.09
C LEU A 153 1.17 -12.25 1.27
N ASN A 154 1.81 -13.42 1.36
CA ASN A 154 2.92 -13.64 2.27
C ASN A 154 4.20 -13.02 1.68
N LEU A 155 4.71 -11.96 2.30
CA LEU A 155 5.94 -11.27 1.88
C LEU A 155 7.21 -11.83 2.55
N SER A 156 7.08 -12.73 3.50
CA SER A 156 8.19 -13.31 4.26
C SER A 156 8.92 -14.43 3.53
N SER A 157 8.43 -14.85 2.36
CA SER A 157 9.14 -15.80 1.49
C SER A 157 10.35 -15.19 0.78
N LYS A 158 10.37 -13.85 0.64
CA LYS A 158 11.45 -13.12 -0.06
C LYS A 158 12.34 -12.34 0.88
N PHE A 159 11.81 -11.81 1.97
CA PHE A 159 12.51 -10.90 2.86
C PHE A 159 12.30 -11.24 4.33
N GLY A 160 13.29 -10.84 5.14
CA GLY A 160 13.30 -10.96 6.59
C GLY A 160 14.15 -12.13 7.08
N ALA A 161 14.99 -11.86 8.08
CA ALA A 161 15.73 -12.89 8.79
C ALA A 161 14.76 -13.82 9.54
N SER A 162 15.09 -15.10 9.67
CA SER A 162 14.29 -15.98 10.51
C SER A 162 14.39 -15.56 11.99
N PRO A 163 13.34 -15.74 12.79
CA PRO A 163 13.39 -15.43 14.22
C PRO A 163 14.60 -16.02 14.93
N ASN A 164 14.94 -17.27 14.64
CA ASN A 164 16.07 -17.99 15.26
C ASN A 164 17.45 -17.41 14.90
N GLN A 165 17.57 -16.64 13.83
CA GLN A 165 18.81 -16.00 13.40
C GLN A 165 18.90 -14.53 13.87
N SER A 166 17.81 -13.97 14.40
CA SER A 166 17.73 -12.54 14.70
C SER A 166 18.79 -12.06 15.68
N LEU A 167 19.01 -12.77 16.77
CA LEU A 167 20.02 -12.41 17.76
C LEU A 167 21.45 -12.47 17.18
N ALA A 168 21.74 -13.46 16.34
CA ALA A 168 23.03 -13.58 15.66
C ALA A 168 23.25 -12.39 14.68
N MET A 169 22.22 -11.98 13.93
CA MET A 169 22.26 -10.83 13.03
C MET A 169 22.49 -9.50 13.76
N LEU A 170 21.76 -9.26 14.86
CA LEU A 170 21.96 -8.08 15.71
C LEU A 170 23.39 -8.03 16.28
N SER A 171 23.89 -9.19 16.74
CA SER A 171 25.27 -9.33 17.25
C SER A 171 26.29 -9.08 16.15
N ALA A 172 26.06 -9.56 14.91
CA ALA A 172 26.93 -9.31 13.77
C ALA A 172 27.00 -7.83 13.42
N ALA A 173 25.87 -7.12 13.42
CA ALA A 173 25.84 -5.68 13.21
C ALA A 173 26.73 -4.92 14.22
N ARG A 174 26.61 -5.26 15.53
CA ARG A 174 27.43 -4.66 16.58
C ARG A 174 28.91 -4.97 16.43
N ARG A 175 29.28 -6.23 16.11
CA ARG A 175 30.70 -6.60 15.87
C ARG A 175 31.32 -5.80 14.73
N LYS A 176 30.53 -5.39 13.73
CA LYS A 176 30.95 -4.53 12.62
C LYS A 176 30.95 -3.02 12.96
N GLY A 177 30.64 -2.64 14.21
CA GLY A 177 30.57 -1.24 14.67
C GLY A 177 29.30 -0.51 14.29
N LEU A 178 28.30 -1.21 13.77
CA LEU A 178 27.00 -0.65 13.40
C LEU A 178 26.05 -0.57 14.61
N ARG A 179 24.98 0.20 14.46
CA ARG A 179 24.00 0.48 15.52
C ARG A 179 22.64 -0.19 15.23
N PRO A 180 22.40 -1.44 15.64
CA PRO A 180 21.05 -2.01 15.59
C PRO A 180 20.19 -1.36 16.67
N HIS A 181 19.19 -0.57 16.26
CA HIS A 181 18.28 0.16 17.15
C HIS A 181 16.94 -0.55 17.35
N GLY A 182 16.60 -1.53 16.52
CA GLY A 182 15.28 -2.14 16.65
C GLY A 182 15.03 -3.29 15.71
N LEU A 183 13.79 -3.72 15.74
CA LEU A 183 13.24 -4.73 14.85
C LEU A 183 12.20 -4.13 13.93
N SER A 184 12.01 -4.75 12.77
CA SER A 184 10.92 -4.48 11.85
C SER A 184 10.29 -5.81 11.41
N PHE A 185 8.99 -5.81 11.15
CA PHE A 185 8.32 -6.89 10.46
C PHE A 185 7.24 -6.36 9.52
N HIS A 186 6.75 -7.20 8.64
CA HIS A 186 5.58 -6.91 7.82
C HIS A 186 4.66 -8.12 7.85
N ILE A 187 3.42 -7.93 8.29
CA ILE A 187 2.46 -9.02 8.51
C ILE A 187 1.99 -9.69 7.20
N GLY A 188 2.25 -9.08 6.07
CA GLY A 188 1.74 -9.46 4.75
C GLY A 188 0.76 -8.42 4.20
N SER A 189 0.54 -8.42 2.89
CA SER A 189 -0.34 -7.43 2.25
C SER A 189 -1.80 -7.83 2.41
N GLN A 190 -2.69 -6.85 2.67
CA GLN A 190 -4.13 -7.06 2.81
C GLN A 190 -4.43 -8.08 3.93
N CYS A 191 -3.97 -7.80 5.14
CA CYS A 191 -4.24 -8.59 6.34
C CYS A 191 -5.66 -8.31 6.81
N LEU A 192 -6.58 -9.25 6.62
CA LEU A 192 -8.00 -9.03 6.88
C LEU A 192 -8.36 -9.19 8.35
N ASP A 193 -7.59 -9.98 9.11
CA ASP A 193 -7.81 -10.22 10.53
C ASP A 193 -6.76 -9.49 11.39
N PRO A 194 -7.15 -8.46 12.16
CA PRO A 194 -6.23 -7.71 13.03
C PRO A 194 -5.59 -8.57 14.14
N SER A 195 -6.15 -9.72 14.48
CA SER A 195 -5.60 -10.61 15.51
C SER A 195 -4.24 -11.20 15.11
N ASP A 196 -3.92 -11.26 13.81
CA ASP A 196 -2.63 -11.70 13.31
C ASP A 196 -1.47 -10.81 13.79
N PHE A 197 -1.73 -9.49 13.99
CA PHE A 197 -0.76 -8.59 14.62
C PHE A 197 -0.41 -9.05 16.04
N GLY A 198 -1.38 -9.49 16.83
CA GLY A 198 -1.14 -9.96 18.19
C GLY A 198 -0.15 -11.13 18.26
N HIS A 199 -0.19 -12.07 17.32
CA HIS A 199 0.79 -13.17 17.23
C HIS A 199 2.20 -12.66 16.88
N ALA A 200 2.30 -11.79 15.87
CA ALA A 200 3.57 -11.21 15.47
C ALA A 200 4.19 -10.37 16.59
N LEU A 201 3.40 -9.55 17.27
CA LEU A 201 3.84 -8.69 18.37
C LEU A 201 4.39 -9.50 19.55
N ARG A 202 3.73 -10.59 19.96
CA ARG A 202 4.26 -11.48 21.02
C ARG A 202 5.60 -12.10 20.62
N SER A 203 5.77 -12.51 19.36
CA SER A 203 7.04 -13.02 18.86
C SER A 203 8.14 -11.96 18.90
N MET A 204 7.83 -10.72 18.44
CA MET A 204 8.76 -9.58 18.50
C MET A 204 9.16 -9.26 19.93
N ARG A 205 8.23 -9.31 20.89
CA ARG A 205 8.52 -9.08 22.31
C ARG A 205 9.53 -10.11 22.85
N GLY A 206 9.40 -11.38 22.48
CA GLY A 206 10.37 -12.42 22.82
C GLY A 206 11.77 -12.08 22.32
N LEU A 207 11.91 -11.74 21.03
CA LEU A 207 13.18 -11.37 20.42
C LEU A 207 13.81 -10.10 21.03
N ILE A 208 13.00 -9.10 21.36
CA ILE A 208 13.48 -7.88 22.04
C ILE A 208 14.02 -8.21 23.42
N ASN A 209 13.33 -9.05 24.19
CA ASN A 209 13.80 -9.50 25.50
C ASN A 209 15.11 -10.28 25.42
N GLU A 210 15.26 -11.17 24.43
CA GLU A 210 16.50 -11.90 24.17
C GLU A 210 17.66 -10.97 23.80
N ALA A 211 17.40 -9.96 22.95
CA ALA A 211 18.40 -8.98 22.57
C ALA A 211 18.85 -8.13 23.78
N ILE A 212 17.91 -7.65 24.60
CA ILE A 212 18.19 -6.88 25.82
C ILE A 212 19.03 -7.74 26.80
N ALA A 213 18.66 -9.01 26.99
CA ALA A 213 19.40 -9.93 27.88
C ALA A 213 20.83 -10.20 27.34
N ALA A 214 21.03 -10.13 26.02
CA ALA A 214 22.36 -10.22 25.39
C ALA A 214 23.13 -8.88 25.38
N GLY A 215 22.62 -7.84 26.03
CA GLY A 215 23.24 -6.51 26.11
C GLY A 215 23.11 -5.69 24.82
N ILE A 216 22.11 -6.00 24.00
CA ILE A 216 21.77 -5.24 22.77
C ILE A 216 20.47 -4.47 23.04
N PRO A 217 20.54 -3.19 23.47
CA PRO A 217 19.32 -2.43 23.69
C PRO A 217 18.64 -2.14 22.35
N LEU A 218 17.34 -2.42 22.30
CA LEU A 218 16.48 -2.11 21.17
C LEU A 218 15.44 -1.06 21.61
N GLU A 219 15.33 0.01 20.84
CA GLU A 219 14.56 1.21 21.17
C GLU A 219 13.36 1.40 20.23
N VAL A 220 13.33 0.70 19.10
CA VAL A 220 12.30 0.87 18.07
C VAL A 220 11.73 -0.47 17.65
N LEU A 221 10.41 -0.53 17.52
CA LEU A 221 9.71 -1.59 16.82
C LEU A 221 8.88 -1.00 15.68
N ASP A 222 9.18 -1.43 14.47
CA ASP A 222 8.41 -1.16 13.29
C ASP A 222 7.47 -2.35 12.99
N ILE A 223 6.17 -2.08 13.08
CA ILE A 223 5.14 -3.10 12.83
C ILE A 223 4.79 -3.25 11.33
N GLY A 224 5.46 -2.46 10.49
CA GLY A 224 5.28 -2.50 9.03
C GLY A 224 3.92 -2.04 8.56
N GLY A 225 3.55 -2.56 7.41
CA GLY A 225 2.24 -2.34 6.81
C GLY A 225 1.36 -3.60 6.85
N GLY A 226 0.42 -3.65 5.91
CA GLY A 226 -0.51 -4.78 5.79
C GLY A 226 -1.96 -4.42 6.03
N PHE A 227 -2.23 -3.22 6.53
CA PHE A 227 -3.58 -2.69 6.80
C PHE A 227 -4.44 -2.73 5.54
N PRO A 228 -5.68 -3.30 5.60
CA PRO A 228 -6.46 -3.61 4.42
C PRO A 228 -7.25 -2.41 3.89
N ALA A 229 -7.61 -2.49 2.60
CA ALA A 229 -8.59 -1.63 1.95
C ALA A 229 -9.74 -2.47 1.37
N PRO A 230 -10.96 -1.92 1.23
CA PRO A 230 -12.10 -2.66 0.70
C PRO A 230 -11.96 -2.84 -0.81
N TYR A 231 -11.92 -4.09 -1.24
CA TYR A 231 -12.00 -4.46 -2.65
C TYR A 231 -13.29 -5.25 -2.91
N ARG A 232 -13.56 -5.56 -4.17
CA ARG A 232 -14.72 -6.35 -4.55
C ARG A 232 -14.75 -7.67 -3.77
N ASP A 233 -15.94 -8.04 -3.35
CA ASP A 233 -16.23 -9.30 -2.65
C ASP A 233 -15.47 -9.52 -1.32
N GLN A 234 -14.90 -8.44 -0.73
CA GLN A 234 -14.28 -8.46 0.58
C GLN A 234 -15.15 -7.70 1.60
N GLU A 235 -15.54 -8.38 2.66
CA GLU A 235 -16.20 -7.77 3.81
C GLU A 235 -15.16 -7.38 4.84
N LEU A 236 -15.01 -6.07 5.08
CA LEU A 236 -14.07 -5.52 6.06
C LEU A 236 -14.84 -4.84 7.19
N MET A 237 -14.34 -5.00 8.41
CA MET A 237 -14.76 -4.16 9.51
C MET A 237 -14.34 -2.69 9.27
N PRO A 238 -14.99 -1.72 9.93
CA PRO A 238 -14.52 -0.33 9.90
C PRO A 238 -13.05 -0.24 10.27
N MET A 239 -12.29 0.64 9.57
CA MET A 239 -10.84 0.78 9.81
C MET A 239 -10.55 1.20 11.26
N ALA A 240 -11.39 2.04 11.86
CA ALA A 240 -11.26 2.44 13.25
C ALA A 240 -11.26 1.22 14.19
N ASP A 241 -12.24 0.34 14.06
CA ASP A 241 -12.36 -0.86 14.90
C ASP A 241 -11.17 -1.81 14.69
N TYR A 242 -10.72 -1.95 13.42
CA TYR A 242 -9.52 -2.72 13.08
C TYR A 242 -8.27 -2.21 13.82
N LEU A 243 -8.07 -0.90 13.77
CA LEU A 243 -6.92 -0.24 14.38
C LEU A 243 -6.98 -0.25 15.91
N ASP A 244 -8.17 -0.13 16.48
CA ASP A 244 -8.37 -0.23 17.94
C ASP A 244 -7.96 -1.62 18.46
N ILE A 245 -8.26 -2.69 17.71
CA ILE A 245 -7.80 -4.05 18.05
C ILE A 245 -6.26 -4.14 17.96
N VAL A 246 -5.66 -3.61 16.89
CA VAL A 246 -4.19 -3.59 16.74
C VAL A 246 -3.55 -2.78 17.88
N HIS A 247 -4.11 -1.61 18.21
CA HIS A 247 -3.61 -0.76 19.30
C HIS A 247 -3.73 -1.45 20.67
N ALA A 248 -4.83 -2.16 20.92
CA ALA A 248 -4.98 -2.95 22.15
C ALA A 248 -3.88 -4.02 22.27
N CYS A 249 -3.59 -4.74 21.16
CA CYS A 249 -2.50 -5.72 21.13
C CYS A 249 -1.13 -5.08 21.36
N LEU A 250 -0.88 -3.89 20.82
CA LEU A 250 0.36 -3.13 21.05
C LEU A 250 0.51 -2.74 22.52
N THR A 251 -0.54 -2.19 23.11
CA THR A 251 -0.56 -1.77 24.52
C THR A 251 -0.36 -2.95 25.46
N GLU A 252 -1.06 -4.07 25.24
CA GLU A 252 -0.90 -5.30 26.02
C GLU A 252 0.53 -5.84 25.95
N THR A 253 1.14 -5.80 24.74
CA THR A 253 2.44 -6.44 24.52
C THR A 253 3.62 -5.54 24.92
N PHE A 254 3.53 -4.23 24.74
CA PHE A 254 4.65 -3.29 24.88
C PHE A 254 4.42 -2.13 25.83
N GLY A 255 3.24 -2.02 26.46
CA GLY A 255 2.92 -0.89 27.34
C GLY A 255 3.84 -0.73 28.56
N ASP A 256 4.61 -1.75 28.92
CA ASP A 256 5.61 -1.75 30.01
C ASP A 256 7.05 -1.47 29.54
N LEU A 257 7.29 -1.34 28.22
CA LEU A 257 8.61 -1.08 27.66
C LEU A 257 8.72 0.34 27.09
N PRO A 258 9.85 1.03 27.32
CA PRO A 258 10.12 2.32 26.72
C PRO A 258 10.59 2.14 25.26
N ILE A 259 9.73 1.56 24.40
CA ILE A 259 10.04 1.33 23.00
C ILE A 259 9.19 2.26 22.11
N ARG A 260 9.83 2.88 21.12
CA ARG A 260 9.16 3.67 20.11
C ARG A 260 8.51 2.75 19.09
N LEU A 261 7.21 2.89 18.88
CA LEU A 261 6.45 2.14 17.88
C LEU A 261 6.31 2.96 16.61
N ILE A 262 6.51 2.32 15.45
CA ILE A 262 6.25 2.90 14.13
C ILE A 262 5.51 1.92 13.25
N ALA A 263 4.84 2.42 12.21
CA ALA A 263 4.10 1.63 11.23
C ALA A 263 4.25 2.20 9.81
N GLU A 264 4.16 1.33 8.79
CA GLU A 264 4.33 1.67 7.37
C GLU A 264 3.03 1.47 6.56
N PRO A 265 1.89 2.10 6.89
CA PRO A 265 0.68 1.93 6.11
C PRO A 265 0.84 2.58 4.73
N GLY A 266 0.54 1.82 3.67
CA GLY A 266 0.46 2.34 2.31
C GLY A 266 -0.97 2.26 1.79
N ARG A 267 -1.42 1.03 1.52
CA ARG A 267 -2.74 0.74 0.94
C ARG A 267 -3.90 1.41 1.71
N ALA A 268 -3.99 1.21 3.00
CA ALA A 268 -5.07 1.75 3.82
C ALA A 268 -5.12 3.28 3.84
N VAL A 269 -4.01 3.96 3.54
CA VAL A 269 -3.95 5.42 3.44
C VAL A 269 -4.54 5.91 2.11
N CYS A 270 -4.08 5.37 0.97
CA CYS A 270 -4.36 5.97 -0.33
C CYS A 270 -5.41 5.22 -1.18
N ALA A 271 -5.69 3.94 -0.93
CA ALA A 271 -6.52 3.14 -1.83
C ALA A 271 -7.89 3.75 -2.11
N GLU A 272 -8.65 4.11 -1.07
CA GLU A 272 -10.03 4.62 -1.20
C GLU A 272 -10.13 6.08 -1.62
N SER A 273 -9.01 6.79 -1.65
CA SER A 273 -8.99 8.21 -2.02
C SER A 273 -9.00 8.45 -3.53
N ILE A 274 -8.88 7.41 -4.35
CA ILE A 274 -8.77 7.55 -5.80
C ILE A 274 -9.77 6.64 -6.51
N THR A 275 -10.47 7.22 -7.48
CA THR A 275 -11.33 6.51 -8.44
C THR A 275 -10.74 6.65 -9.84
N LEU A 276 -10.69 5.56 -10.59
CA LEU A 276 -10.45 5.58 -12.04
C LEU A 276 -11.77 5.79 -12.76
N ILE A 277 -11.79 6.73 -13.70
CA ILE A 277 -12.84 6.91 -14.69
C ILE A 277 -12.31 6.34 -16.00
N SER A 278 -12.98 5.32 -16.52
CA SER A 278 -12.67 4.67 -17.80
C SER A 278 -13.89 4.71 -18.71
N SER A 279 -13.69 4.64 -20.02
CA SER A 279 -14.76 4.61 -21.01
C SER A 279 -14.77 3.27 -21.75
N ILE A 280 -15.94 2.81 -22.13
CA ILE A 280 -16.08 1.69 -23.06
C ILE A 280 -15.71 2.19 -24.46
N VAL A 281 -14.64 1.66 -25.03
CA VAL A 281 -14.14 2.02 -26.36
C VAL A 281 -14.49 1.00 -27.44
N GLY A 282 -14.93 -0.19 -27.03
CA GLY A 282 -15.33 -1.24 -27.95
C GLY A 282 -16.26 -2.26 -27.32
N LYS A 283 -17.06 -2.92 -28.15
CA LYS A 283 -17.89 -4.04 -27.74
C LYS A 283 -17.94 -5.13 -28.81
N SER A 284 -18.07 -6.38 -28.40
CA SER A 284 -18.28 -7.49 -29.32
C SER A 284 -19.11 -8.59 -28.66
N PHE A 285 -19.69 -9.44 -29.49
CA PHE A 285 -20.39 -10.65 -29.06
C PHE A 285 -19.67 -11.86 -29.64
N ARG A 286 -19.14 -12.72 -28.76
CA ARG A 286 -18.33 -13.89 -29.16
C ARG A 286 -18.81 -15.11 -28.38
N GLU A 287 -19.15 -16.17 -29.10
CA GLU A 287 -19.55 -17.48 -28.54
C GLU A 287 -20.63 -17.36 -27.43
N GLY A 288 -21.61 -16.48 -27.67
CA GLY A 288 -22.68 -16.25 -26.71
C GLY A 288 -22.34 -15.27 -25.55
N THR A 289 -21.14 -14.73 -25.50
CA THR A 289 -20.67 -13.86 -24.42
C THR A 289 -20.46 -12.42 -24.91
N ARG A 290 -20.86 -11.44 -24.10
CA ARG A 290 -20.62 -10.02 -24.33
C ARG A 290 -19.22 -9.64 -23.89
N TRP A 291 -18.51 -8.91 -24.74
CA TRP A 291 -17.20 -8.34 -24.46
C TRP A 291 -17.27 -6.83 -24.49
N TYR A 292 -16.73 -6.19 -23.44
CA TYR A 292 -16.54 -4.74 -23.36
C TYR A 292 -15.07 -4.44 -23.21
N PHE A 293 -14.56 -3.54 -24.05
CA PHE A 293 -13.17 -3.09 -24.03
C PHE A 293 -13.13 -1.69 -23.42
N LEU A 294 -12.37 -1.55 -22.35
CA LEU A 294 -12.13 -0.26 -21.70
C LEU A 294 -10.93 0.44 -22.35
N ASP A 295 -10.81 1.75 -22.13
CA ASP A 295 -9.63 2.54 -22.53
C ASP A 295 -8.45 2.41 -21.54
N ASP A 296 -8.59 1.60 -20.50
CA ASP A 296 -7.52 1.22 -19.56
C ASP A 296 -7.57 -0.27 -19.23
N GLY A 297 -6.43 -0.84 -18.81
CA GLY A 297 -6.30 -2.28 -18.62
C GLY A 297 -5.18 -2.68 -17.65
N LEU A 298 -4.75 -3.95 -17.76
CA LEU A 298 -3.71 -4.52 -16.90
C LEU A 298 -2.33 -3.86 -17.03
N TYR A 299 -2.09 -3.15 -18.10
CA TYR A 299 -0.86 -2.38 -18.31
C TYR A 299 -0.95 -0.94 -17.82
N GLY A 300 -2.18 -0.43 -17.62
CA GLY A 300 -2.48 0.88 -17.05
C GLY A 300 -2.77 0.83 -15.55
N ALA A 301 -3.81 1.53 -15.11
CA ALA A 301 -4.17 1.63 -13.69
C ALA A 301 -4.62 0.30 -13.07
N PHE A 302 -5.08 -0.66 -13.86
CA PHE A 302 -5.39 -2.00 -13.37
C PHE A 302 -4.16 -2.92 -13.18
N SER A 303 -2.94 -2.41 -13.37
CA SER A 303 -1.69 -3.20 -13.24
C SER A 303 -1.51 -3.86 -11.86
N GLY A 304 -2.12 -3.32 -10.82
CA GLY A 304 -2.15 -3.88 -9.48
C GLY A 304 -3.15 -5.00 -9.26
N LYS A 305 -3.98 -5.33 -10.27
CA LYS A 305 -5.00 -6.38 -10.14
C LYS A 305 -4.36 -7.74 -9.87
N ARG A 306 -4.81 -8.39 -8.81
CA ARG A 306 -4.42 -9.75 -8.42
C ARG A 306 -5.66 -10.51 -8.00
N PRO A 307 -6.03 -11.60 -8.68
CA PRO A 307 -7.20 -12.41 -8.30
C PRO A 307 -7.17 -12.81 -6.83
N GLY A 308 -8.29 -12.63 -6.13
CA GLY A 308 -8.44 -12.93 -4.71
C GLY A 308 -7.69 -11.99 -3.73
N HIS A 309 -6.97 -11.00 -4.25
CA HIS A 309 -6.23 -10.04 -3.43
C HIS A 309 -6.64 -8.59 -3.71
N THR A 310 -6.62 -8.17 -4.97
CA THR A 310 -6.96 -6.82 -5.41
C THR A 310 -7.91 -6.94 -6.59
N ASP A 311 -9.18 -7.21 -6.31
CA ASP A 311 -10.25 -7.21 -7.28
C ASP A 311 -11.05 -5.90 -7.15
N TYR A 312 -11.02 -5.09 -8.21
CA TYR A 312 -11.67 -3.79 -8.22
C TYR A 312 -13.18 -3.92 -8.49
N GLN A 313 -13.97 -3.15 -7.76
CA GLN A 313 -15.37 -2.93 -8.10
C GLN A 313 -15.45 -2.10 -9.37
N LEU A 314 -16.34 -2.47 -10.30
CA LEU A 314 -16.70 -1.64 -11.44
C LEU A 314 -18.12 -1.15 -11.24
N LEU A 315 -18.31 0.16 -11.30
CA LEU A 315 -19.61 0.82 -11.19
C LEU A 315 -20.00 1.35 -12.55
N VAL A 316 -21.25 1.17 -12.92
CA VAL A 316 -21.85 1.73 -14.15
C VAL A 316 -23.13 2.51 -13.78
N GLU A 317 -23.43 3.56 -14.52
CA GLU A 317 -24.51 4.48 -14.16
C GLU A 317 -25.88 3.80 -14.00
N ARG A 318 -26.14 2.77 -14.80
CA ARG A 318 -27.40 2.01 -14.79
C ARG A 318 -27.48 0.97 -13.67
N GLN A 319 -26.49 0.85 -12.81
CA GLN A 319 -26.38 -0.23 -11.80
C GLN A 319 -27.47 -0.16 -10.71
N GLY A 320 -28.15 0.97 -10.53
CA GLY A 320 -29.22 1.16 -9.56
C GLY A 320 -30.65 0.93 -10.11
N GLN A 321 -30.81 0.64 -11.39
CA GLN A 321 -32.12 0.41 -12.00
C GLN A 321 -32.51 -1.06 -11.77
N LEU A 322 -33.50 -1.28 -10.91
CA LEU A 322 -33.94 -2.61 -10.43
C LEU A 322 -34.42 -3.57 -11.53
N ASP A 323 -34.80 -3.03 -12.70
CA ASP A 323 -35.45 -3.80 -13.80
C ASP A 323 -34.50 -4.11 -14.97
N GLN A 324 -33.18 -3.85 -14.86
CA GLN A 324 -32.27 -4.14 -15.96
C GLN A 324 -31.69 -5.56 -15.87
N GLU A 325 -31.90 -6.32 -16.97
CA GLU A 325 -31.25 -7.62 -17.16
C GLU A 325 -29.73 -7.47 -17.12
N ARG A 326 -29.06 -8.36 -16.38
CA ARG A 326 -27.60 -8.41 -16.27
C ARG A 326 -27.07 -9.65 -16.97
N PHE A 327 -25.93 -9.50 -17.58
CA PHE A 327 -25.26 -10.55 -18.33
C PHE A 327 -23.85 -10.73 -17.77
N ASP A 328 -23.39 -11.96 -17.70
CA ASP A 328 -21.98 -12.24 -17.43
C ASP A 328 -21.16 -11.81 -18.64
N CYS A 329 -20.31 -10.81 -18.43
CA CYS A 329 -19.56 -10.14 -19.48
C CYS A 329 -18.05 -10.35 -19.28
N VAL A 330 -17.32 -10.35 -20.38
CA VAL A 330 -15.87 -10.20 -20.35
C VAL A 330 -15.52 -8.73 -20.43
N ILE A 331 -14.71 -8.28 -19.48
CA ILE A 331 -14.15 -6.92 -19.43
C ILE A 331 -12.66 -7.01 -19.77
N ALA A 332 -12.25 -6.33 -20.83
CA ALA A 332 -10.88 -6.36 -21.35
C ALA A 332 -10.30 -4.95 -21.41
N GLY A 333 -8.97 -4.85 -21.35
CA GLY A 333 -8.24 -3.61 -21.60
C GLY A 333 -8.07 -3.35 -23.10
N PRO A 334 -7.42 -2.22 -23.45
CA PRO A 334 -7.32 -1.75 -24.83
C PRO A 334 -6.16 -2.34 -25.63
N THR A 335 -5.24 -3.08 -24.99
CA THR A 335 -3.98 -3.49 -25.61
C THR A 335 -4.13 -4.68 -26.56
N CYS A 336 -3.11 -4.90 -27.42
CA CYS A 336 -3.06 -6.05 -28.33
C CYS A 336 -2.76 -7.37 -27.60
N ASP A 337 -2.42 -7.34 -26.31
CA ASP A 337 -2.20 -8.56 -25.56
C ASP A 337 -3.53 -9.26 -25.27
N SER A 338 -3.65 -10.49 -25.72
CA SER A 338 -4.83 -11.33 -25.42
C SER A 338 -5.01 -11.65 -23.93
N GLY A 339 -3.98 -11.42 -23.12
CA GLY A 339 -3.99 -11.53 -21.67
C GLY A 339 -4.54 -10.28 -20.94
N ASP A 340 -4.74 -9.16 -21.67
CA ASP A 340 -5.27 -7.92 -21.09
C ASP A 340 -6.79 -8.05 -20.86
N VAL A 341 -7.16 -8.96 -19.98
CA VAL A 341 -8.54 -9.28 -19.60
C VAL A 341 -8.69 -9.08 -18.08
N LEU A 342 -9.53 -8.11 -17.71
CA LEU A 342 -9.77 -7.78 -16.33
C LEU A 342 -10.69 -8.79 -15.63
N TYR A 343 -11.79 -9.13 -16.27
CA TYR A 343 -12.81 -10.05 -15.74
C TYR A 343 -13.41 -10.90 -16.87
N ARG A 344 -13.78 -12.15 -16.57
CA ARG A 344 -14.42 -13.05 -17.53
C ARG A 344 -15.92 -13.26 -17.27
N ASP A 345 -16.35 -13.10 -16.02
CA ASP A 345 -17.74 -13.32 -15.62
C ASP A 345 -18.22 -12.15 -14.74
N PHE A 346 -18.16 -10.92 -15.29
CA PHE A 346 -18.54 -9.71 -14.56
C PHE A 346 -19.99 -9.33 -14.92
N PRO A 347 -20.92 -9.28 -13.94
CA PRO A 347 -22.33 -9.00 -14.21
C PRO A 347 -22.57 -7.52 -14.54
N LEU A 348 -22.84 -7.19 -15.78
CA LEU A 348 -23.18 -5.84 -16.25
C LEU A 348 -24.51 -5.85 -17.00
N PRO A 349 -25.25 -4.70 -17.00
CA PRO A 349 -26.32 -4.48 -17.97
C PRO A 349 -25.73 -4.36 -19.38
N GLU A 350 -26.60 -4.31 -20.39
CA GLU A 350 -26.15 -3.95 -21.76
C GLU A 350 -25.54 -2.55 -21.76
N MET A 351 -24.31 -2.45 -22.28
CA MET A 351 -23.53 -1.19 -22.29
C MET A 351 -23.27 -0.72 -23.73
N GLU A 352 -23.11 0.59 -23.90
CA GLU A 352 -22.79 1.21 -25.16
C GLU A 352 -21.38 1.81 -25.19
N ILE A 353 -20.79 1.93 -26.39
CA ILE A 353 -19.51 2.62 -26.58
C ILE A 353 -19.67 4.08 -26.13
N GLY A 354 -18.71 4.57 -25.36
CA GLY A 354 -18.71 5.91 -24.75
C GLY A 354 -19.32 5.97 -23.34
N GLU A 355 -19.99 4.91 -22.87
CA GLU A 355 -20.45 4.88 -21.47
C GLU A 355 -19.26 4.76 -20.50
N LEU A 356 -19.40 5.42 -19.34
CA LEU A 356 -18.36 5.47 -18.33
C LEU A 356 -18.46 4.29 -17.35
N VAL A 357 -17.30 3.82 -16.95
CA VAL A 357 -17.10 2.84 -15.89
C VAL A 357 -16.24 3.49 -14.81
N LEU A 358 -16.73 3.52 -13.57
CA LEU A 358 -15.95 4.00 -12.42
C LEU A 358 -15.37 2.81 -11.66
N ALA A 359 -14.08 2.82 -11.42
CA ALA A 359 -13.42 1.86 -10.55
C ALA A 359 -12.92 2.58 -9.29
N PRO A 360 -13.59 2.43 -8.14
CA PRO A 360 -13.14 3.00 -6.87
C PRO A 360 -11.97 2.19 -6.29
N THR A 361 -11.39 2.72 -5.21
CA THR A 361 -10.27 2.08 -4.47
C THR A 361 -9.01 1.86 -5.32
N MET A 362 -8.79 2.74 -6.31
CA MET A 362 -7.66 2.67 -7.25
C MET A 362 -6.40 3.40 -6.77
N GLY A 363 -6.35 3.86 -5.49
CA GLY A 363 -5.25 4.69 -5.01
C GLY A 363 -3.94 3.95 -4.71
N ALA A 364 -3.99 2.63 -4.52
CA ALA A 364 -2.81 1.86 -4.12
C ALA A 364 -2.38 0.85 -5.17
N TYR A 365 -1.09 0.87 -5.53
CA TYR A 365 -0.45 -0.08 -6.45
C TYR A 365 -1.05 -0.11 -7.87
N SER A 366 -1.79 0.89 -8.26
CA SER A 366 -2.34 1.05 -9.61
C SER A 366 -1.31 1.65 -10.56
N LEU A 367 -0.81 2.86 -10.29
CA LEU A 367 0.23 3.49 -11.13
C LEU A 367 1.64 2.93 -10.89
N ALA A 368 1.91 2.37 -9.72
CA ALA A 368 3.25 1.93 -9.33
C ALA A 368 3.85 0.82 -10.22
N SER A 369 3.01 0.07 -10.91
CA SER A 369 3.40 -0.98 -11.86
C SER A 369 2.87 -0.80 -13.28
N ALA A 370 2.20 0.33 -13.56
CA ALA A 370 1.75 0.67 -14.91
C ALA A 370 2.92 0.91 -15.87
N CYS A 371 2.73 0.63 -17.13
CA CYS A 371 3.71 0.87 -18.18
C CYS A 371 3.03 1.30 -19.49
N GLU A 372 3.81 1.91 -20.40
CA GLU A 372 3.32 2.35 -21.71
C GLU A 372 3.36 1.23 -22.76
N PHE A 373 2.77 0.07 -22.41
CA PHE A 373 2.68 -1.03 -23.38
C PHE A 373 1.82 -0.62 -24.57
N ASN A 374 2.21 -1.03 -25.77
CA ASN A 374 1.66 -0.58 -27.07
C ASN A 374 1.72 0.95 -27.29
N GLY A 375 2.51 1.69 -26.54
CA GLY A 375 2.57 3.16 -26.59
C GLY A 375 1.32 3.84 -26.02
N MET A 376 0.51 3.12 -25.25
CA MET A 376 -0.65 3.68 -24.57
C MET A 376 -0.19 4.43 -23.33
N ALA A 377 -0.65 5.67 -23.16
CA ALA A 377 -0.26 6.53 -22.07
C ALA A 377 -0.81 6.01 -20.73
N ILE A 378 -0.01 6.12 -19.68
CA ILE A 378 -0.46 5.91 -18.30
C ILE A 378 -1.54 6.96 -17.97
N PRO A 379 -2.65 6.59 -17.30
CA PRO A 379 -3.72 7.51 -16.94
C PRO A 379 -3.20 8.72 -16.17
N GLN A 380 -3.66 9.92 -16.57
CA GLN A 380 -3.42 11.15 -15.83
C GLN A 380 -4.11 11.11 -14.47
N MET A 381 -3.50 11.73 -13.46
CA MET A 381 -4.16 11.95 -12.17
C MET A 381 -4.45 13.44 -11.98
N ILE A 382 -5.67 13.74 -11.53
CA ILE A 382 -6.08 15.08 -11.07
C ILE A 382 -6.56 14.99 -9.63
N ALA A 383 -6.56 16.12 -8.92
CA ALA A 383 -7.12 16.20 -7.57
C ALA A 383 -8.38 17.07 -7.57
N ILE A 384 -9.31 16.71 -6.72
CA ILE A 384 -10.50 17.47 -6.35
C ILE A 384 -10.42 17.81 -4.86
N ASP A 385 -11.13 18.88 -4.40
CA ASP A 385 -11.20 19.39 -3.01
C ASP A 385 -9.86 19.74 -2.33
#